data_6e16dc1ef433c7223ec175dff092ec01
#
_entry.id   6e16dc1ef433c7223ec175dff092ec01
#
_cell.length_a   1.000
_cell.length_b   1.000
_cell.length_c   1.000
_cell.angle_alpha   90.00
_cell.angle_beta   90.00
_cell.angle_gamma   90.00
#
_symmetry.space_group_name_H-M   'P 1'
#
loop_
_entity.id
_entity.type
_entity.pdbx_description
1 polymer ?
#
loop_
_entity_poly.entity_id
_entity_poly.type
_entity_poly.pdbx_seq_one_letter_code
_entity_poly.pdbx_strand_id
1 'polypeptide(L)'
;MTYPSAIYVCSLFRAAWLAGVILTQGWCASVVTAQETGDPNADQEVAALIEQLHSPAFKEREAATEALLALGVRSVAPLRAIESENLEAKTRADAILKKIEDTIFKDASRQFLRNNAEPDPEIMPSWRHYSSIAGRSRSAKLLFLDMLRVRRDFAKLIERHTESSTEENAVKVRTATEELAAELTFLRTRKAVLPELGDVVAVLMGASLLEGQAPVPVNEFLVISNYTIPVTKHIDSRGYGQALKSLFAIWIPKIHESRAADAMRIALHYKYKTGAELARRFVSENYDARTRERAIQCLAEFGNEKADLPRLIQLLDDAQICDQFALNQFLYLPNDISVTEETPPQAPFGEQDDAPDPNARFEYRIQDVALAACMTLVGEDLEQVFRKPLVPPAYGFGRFQLATEATVEARKERLEQISAWRGTLSKRTNDSSANSAGDVTPNDA
;
A
#
# COMPACT_ATOMS: atom_id res chain seq x y z
N MET A 1 -0.98 48.01 -28.33
CA MET A 1 -0.52 48.05 -26.92
C MET A 1 0.39 46.86 -26.73
N THR A 2 1.67 47.10 -26.80
CA THR A 2 2.79 46.14 -26.80
C THR A 2 3.28 45.97 -25.37
N TYR A 3 3.33 44.75 -24.88
CA TYR A 3 3.99 44.40 -23.62
C TYR A 3 5.46 44.09 -23.86
N PRO A 4 6.40 44.66 -23.16
CA PRO A 4 7.82 44.32 -23.31
C PRO A 4 8.22 43.18 -22.34
N SER A 5 8.83 42.19 -22.93
CA SER A 5 9.94 41.35 -22.53
C SER A 5 10.19 41.06 -21.05
N ALA A 6 9.81 39.83 -20.64
CA ALA A 6 10.16 39.18 -19.36
C ALA A 6 11.55 38.52 -19.34
N ILE A 7 12.53 38.98 -20.13
CA ILE A 7 13.85 38.30 -20.27
C ILE A 7 14.96 38.92 -19.39
N TYR A 8 14.73 40.08 -18.78
CA TYR A 8 15.79 40.77 -18.01
C TYR A 8 15.81 40.51 -16.51
N VAL A 9 14.87 39.74 -15.95
CA VAL A 9 14.81 39.49 -14.50
C VAL A 9 15.60 38.19 -14.10
N CYS A 10 15.86 37.28 -15.03
CA CYS A 10 16.61 36.05 -14.72
C CYS A 10 18.13 36.17 -14.63
N SER A 11 18.74 37.27 -15.16
CA SER A 11 20.20 37.42 -15.14
C SER A 11 20.74 38.03 -13.85
N LEU A 12 19.94 38.80 -13.13
CA LEU A 12 20.35 39.40 -11.85
C LEU A 12 20.28 38.44 -10.65
N PHE A 13 19.46 37.40 -10.73
CA PHE A 13 19.39 36.36 -9.67
C PHE A 13 20.56 35.37 -9.70
N ARG A 14 21.25 35.19 -10.85
CA ARG A 14 22.44 34.31 -10.94
C ARG A 14 23.71 34.93 -10.36
N ALA A 15 23.85 36.24 -10.38
CA ALA A 15 25.00 36.92 -9.81
C ALA A 15 24.98 37.03 -8.28
N ALA A 16 23.79 37.10 -7.68
CA ALA A 16 23.62 37.13 -6.22
C ALA A 16 23.82 35.77 -5.55
N TRP A 17 23.63 34.65 -6.31
CA TRP A 17 23.77 33.29 -5.76
C TRP A 17 25.25 32.84 -5.67
N LEU A 18 26.13 33.34 -6.54
CA LEU A 18 27.57 33.04 -6.51
C LEU A 18 28.32 33.81 -5.42
N ALA A 19 27.83 34.98 -5.00
CA ALA A 19 28.46 35.74 -3.90
C ALA A 19 28.07 35.21 -2.51
N GLY A 20 26.90 34.55 -2.38
CA GLY A 20 26.41 33.95 -1.12
C GLY A 20 27.09 32.63 -0.74
N VAL A 21 27.64 31.89 -1.71
CA VAL A 21 28.27 30.56 -1.49
C VAL A 21 29.71 30.70 -0.98
N ILE A 22 30.38 31.84 -1.21
CA ILE A 22 31.78 32.02 -0.77
C ILE A 22 31.90 32.48 0.67
N LEU A 23 30.83 33.07 1.26
CA LEU A 23 30.84 33.55 2.65
C LEU A 23 30.33 32.54 3.67
N THR A 24 29.76 31.39 3.26
CA THR A 24 29.29 30.34 4.16
C THR A 24 30.27 29.18 4.35
N GLN A 25 31.41 29.15 3.61
CA GLN A 25 32.43 28.12 3.78
C GLN A 25 33.41 28.36 4.96
N GLY A 26 33.28 29.50 5.65
CA GLY A 26 34.16 29.83 6.78
C GLY A 26 33.65 29.44 8.16
N TRP A 27 32.44 28.88 8.30
CA TRP A 27 31.85 28.60 9.64
C TRP A 27 31.41 27.16 9.87
N CYS A 28 31.71 26.22 8.97
CA CYS A 28 31.44 24.80 9.17
C CYS A 28 32.68 23.95 9.46
N ALA A 29 33.75 24.56 9.97
CA ALA A 29 34.94 23.85 10.42
C ALA A 29 35.06 23.85 11.95
N SER A 30 34.02 23.49 12.63
CA SER A 30 34.04 23.08 14.03
C SER A 30 32.88 22.11 14.30
N VAL A 31 32.69 21.11 13.42
CA VAL A 31 32.20 19.83 13.92
C VAL A 31 33.35 19.31 14.76
N VAL A 32 33.31 19.67 16.03
CA VAL A 32 33.98 18.93 17.08
C VAL A 32 33.56 17.48 16.88
N THR A 33 34.44 16.71 16.22
CA THR A 33 34.57 15.31 16.58
C THR A 33 34.86 15.34 18.07
N ALA A 34 33.82 15.35 18.89
CA ALA A 34 33.90 14.82 20.24
C ALA A 34 34.26 13.34 19.99
N GLN A 35 35.53 13.09 19.72
CA GLN A 35 36.18 11.91 20.18
C GLN A 35 35.87 11.95 21.66
N GLU A 36 34.83 11.20 22.09
CA GLU A 36 34.63 10.82 23.47
C GLU A 36 35.95 10.15 23.85
N THR A 37 36.86 10.94 24.41
CA THR A 37 37.97 10.44 25.23
C THR A 37 37.21 9.79 26.37
N GLY A 38 36.97 8.48 26.23
CA GLY A 38 36.32 7.67 27.23
C GLY A 38 37.07 7.98 28.54
N ASP A 39 36.33 8.40 29.54
CA ASP A 39 36.90 8.55 30.87
C ASP A 39 37.36 7.15 31.27
N PRO A 40 38.67 6.88 31.37
CA PRO A 40 39.20 5.55 31.65
C PRO A 40 38.67 5.01 32.98
N ASN A 41 38.26 5.89 33.90
CA ASN A 41 37.60 5.51 35.16
C ASN A 41 36.17 5.00 34.92
N ALA A 42 35.44 5.56 33.94
CA ALA A 42 34.08 5.13 33.65
C ALA A 42 34.06 3.73 32.97
N ASP A 43 35.00 3.43 32.08
CA ASP A 43 35.11 2.11 31.46
C ASP A 43 35.51 1.04 32.50
N GLN A 44 36.38 1.40 33.46
CA GLN A 44 36.76 0.53 34.57
C GLN A 44 35.59 0.27 35.53
N GLU A 45 34.76 1.28 35.79
CA GLU A 45 33.53 1.13 36.57
C GLU A 45 32.54 0.15 35.90
N VAL A 46 32.29 0.28 34.60
CA VAL A 46 31.43 -0.63 33.86
C VAL A 46 31.96 -2.07 33.88
N ALA A 47 33.27 -2.26 33.68
CA ALA A 47 33.91 -3.56 33.75
C ALA A 47 33.76 -4.22 35.13
N ALA A 48 33.95 -3.45 36.22
CA ALA A 48 33.75 -3.94 37.57
C ALA A 48 32.30 -4.35 37.85
N LEU A 49 31.33 -3.58 37.36
CA LEU A 49 29.90 -3.93 37.47
C LEU A 49 29.54 -5.18 36.65
N ILE A 50 30.14 -5.38 35.51
CA ILE A 50 29.96 -6.60 34.71
C ILE A 50 30.49 -7.83 35.48
N GLU A 51 31.67 -7.72 36.12
CA GLU A 51 32.19 -8.80 36.97
C GLU A 51 31.25 -9.09 38.15
N GLN A 52 30.62 -8.07 38.75
CA GLN A 52 29.62 -8.27 39.78
C GLN A 52 28.36 -9.00 39.35
N LEU A 53 28.02 -9.00 38.06
CA LEU A 53 26.90 -9.85 37.52
C LEU A 53 27.21 -11.33 37.69
N HIS A 54 28.48 -11.73 37.81
CA HIS A 54 28.92 -13.11 38.08
C HIS A 54 28.98 -13.47 39.55
N SER A 55 28.76 -12.51 40.47
CA SER A 55 28.85 -12.77 41.91
C SER A 55 27.92 -13.89 42.38
N PRO A 56 28.32 -14.77 43.27
CA PRO A 56 27.44 -15.73 43.92
C PRO A 56 26.37 -15.05 44.81
N ALA A 57 26.63 -13.84 45.29
CA ALA A 57 25.71 -13.09 46.15
C ALA A 57 24.60 -12.40 45.32
N PHE A 58 23.35 -12.76 45.57
CA PHE A 58 22.20 -12.15 44.88
C PHE A 58 22.15 -10.62 45.00
N LYS A 59 22.44 -10.08 46.21
CA LYS A 59 22.43 -8.63 46.44
C LYS A 59 23.45 -7.88 45.60
N GLU A 60 24.62 -8.45 45.35
CA GLU A 60 25.64 -7.83 44.50
C GLU A 60 25.22 -7.83 43.04
N ARG A 61 24.63 -8.92 42.57
CA ARG A 61 24.10 -8.98 41.20
C ARG A 61 22.98 -7.99 40.97
N GLU A 62 22.07 -7.77 41.93
CA GLU A 62 20.99 -6.77 41.81
C GLU A 62 21.57 -5.35 41.85
N ALA A 63 22.50 -5.05 42.76
CA ALA A 63 23.14 -3.75 42.80
C ALA A 63 23.89 -3.40 41.52
N ALA A 64 24.61 -4.38 40.94
CA ALA A 64 25.28 -4.23 39.64
C ALA A 64 24.28 -4.01 38.49
N THR A 65 23.14 -4.74 38.50
CA THR A 65 22.07 -4.55 37.53
C THR A 65 21.50 -3.14 37.56
N GLU A 66 21.19 -2.61 38.77
CA GLU A 66 20.67 -1.25 38.94
C GLU A 66 21.70 -0.20 38.51
N ALA A 67 22.97 -0.36 38.89
CA ALA A 67 24.05 0.54 38.51
C ALA A 67 24.28 0.57 36.98
N LEU A 68 24.31 -0.58 36.32
CA LEU A 68 24.42 -0.66 34.84
C LEU A 68 23.24 -0.03 34.12
N LEU A 69 22.02 -0.20 34.65
CA LEU A 69 20.84 0.50 34.13
C LEU A 69 20.94 2.02 34.29
N ALA A 70 21.48 2.50 35.44
CA ALA A 70 21.67 3.92 35.69
C ALA A 70 22.75 4.53 34.75
N LEU A 71 23.78 3.78 34.40
CA LEU A 71 24.82 4.20 33.46
C LEU A 71 24.28 4.28 31.99
N GLY A 72 23.20 3.57 31.68
CA GLY A 72 22.49 3.67 30.43
C GLY A 72 23.34 3.37 29.20
N VAL A 73 23.42 4.30 28.25
CA VAL A 73 24.12 4.12 26.96
C VAL A 73 25.58 3.68 27.13
N ARG A 74 26.26 4.14 28.14
CA ARG A 74 27.69 3.83 28.41
C ARG A 74 27.93 2.33 28.62
N SER A 75 26.96 1.62 29.19
CA SER A 75 27.07 0.17 29.44
C SER A 75 26.73 -0.71 28.23
N VAL A 76 26.17 -0.15 27.15
CA VAL A 76 25.67 -0.93 25.99
C VAL A 76 26.77 -1.71 25.30
N ALA A 77 27.88 -1.06 24.90
CA ALA A 77 28.96 -1.71 24.17
C ALA A 77 29.66 -2.79 25.01
N PRO A 78 30.04 -2.53 26.30
CA PRO A 78 30.61 -3.56 27.18
C PRO A 78 29.65 -4.73 27.44
N LEU A 79 28.34 -4.47 27.65
CA LEU A 79 27.37 -5.52 27.87
C LEU A 79 27.18 -6.43 26.65
N ARG A 80 27.21 -5.86 25.42
CA ARG A 80 27.17 -6.65 24.17
C ARG A 80 28.39 -7.51 23.96
N ALA A 81 29.54 -7.12 24.48
CA ALA A 81 30.80 -7.84 24.38
C ALA A 81 30.93 -9.00 25.37
N ILE A 82 29.95 -9.24 26.24
CA ILE A 82 30.00 -10.32 27.21
C ILE A 82 29.84 -11.67 26.46
N GLU A 83 30.96 -12.38 26.33
CA GLU A 83 31.03 -13.79 26.00
C GLU A 83 31.16 -14.60 27.28
N SER A 84 30.06 -14.92 27.94
CA SER A 84 30.09 -15.60 29.23
C SER A 84 29.59 -17.03 29.13
N GLU A 85 30.35 -17.99 29.67
CA GLU A 85 29.90 -19.37 29.91
C GLU A 85 28.81 -19.43 31.00
N ASN A 86 28.74 -18.38 31.85
CA ASN A 86 27.71 -18.27 32.87
C ASN A 86 26.39 -17.78 32.25
N LEU A 87 25.48 -18.70 32.03
CA LEU A 87 24.15 -18.46 31.41
C LEU A 87 23.34 -17.43 32.22
N GLU A 88 23.44 -17.40 33.54
CA GLU A 88 22.70 -16.43 34.38
C GLU A 88 23.20 -15.00 34.13
N ALA A 89 24.52 -14.81 34.14
CA ALA A 89 25.12 -13.48 33.92
C ALA A 89 24.77 -12.98 32.49
N LYS A 90 24.84 -13.85 31.48
CA LYS A 90 24.44 -13.52 30.13
C LYS A 90 22.96 -13.15 30.05
N THR A 91 22.08 -13.91 30.65
CA THR A 91 20.62 -13.64 30.66
C THR A 91 20.32 -12.30 31.33
N ARG A 92 21.05 -11.95 32.42
CA ARG A 92 20.94 -10.64 33.08
C ARG A 92 21.46 -9.52 32.20
N ALA A 93 22.61 -9.67 31.57
CA ALA A 93 23.17 -8.72 30.64
C ALA A 93 22.22 -8.43 29.48
N ASP A 94 21.63 -9.45 28.87
CA ASP A 94 20.64 -9.31 27.81
C ASP A 94 19.38 -8.58 28.29
N ALA A 95 18.92 -8.85 29.52
CA ALA A 95 17.78 -8.17 30.11
C ALA A 95 18.08 -6.68 30.41
N ILE A 96 19.30 -6.35 30.86
CA ILE A 96 19.75 -4.98 31.08
C ILE A 96 19.83 -4.24 29.75
N LEU A 97 20.50 -4.83 28.74
CA LEU A 97 20.59 -4.28 27.38
C LEU A 97 19.21 -3.95 26.81
N LYS A 98 18.29 -4.88 26.88
CA LYS A 98 16.92 -4.68 26.41
C LYS A 98 16.24 -3.48 27.09
N LYS A 99 16.36 -3.35 28.41
CA LYS A 99 15.77 -2.21 29.15
C LYS A 99 16.40 -0.88 28.74
N ILE A 100 17.71 -0.84 28.53
CA ILE A 100 18.41 0.36 28.08
C ILE A 100 17.99 0.72 26.67
N GLU A 101 17.98 -0.24 25.74
CA GLU A 101 17.56 -0.04 24.37
C GLU A 101 16.11 0.41 24.29
N ASP A 102 15.21 -0.15 25.09
CA ASP A 102 13.81 0.28 25.18
C ASP A 102 13.69 1.74 25.67
N THR A 103 14.54 2.16 26.62
CA THR A 103 14.57 3.54 27.14
C THR A 103 15.07 4.49 26.05
N ILE A 104 16.18 4.17 25.39
CA ILE A 104 16.75 4.95 24.27
C ILE A 104 15.70 5.10 23.17
N PHE A 105 15.08 4.00 22.77
CA PHE A 105 14.04 4.00 21.72
C PHE A 105 12.84 4.87 22.13
N LYS A 106 12.40 4.79 23.39
CA LYS A 106 11.29 5.58 23.89
C LYS A 106 11.57 7.08 23.87
N ASP A 107 12.77 7.50 24.27
CA ASP A 107 13.16 8.91 24.27
C ASP A 107 13.38 9.43 22.85
N ALA A 108 14.03 8.64 21.99
CA ALA A 108 14.18 8.97 20.58
C ALA A 108 12.82 9.06 19.88
N SER A 109 11.86 8.17 20.19
CA SER A 109 10.50 8.22 19.67
C SER A 109 9.77 9.50 20.06
N ARG A 110 9.93 9.98 21.29
CA ARG A 110 9.36 11.26 21.73
C ARG A 110 9.95 12.45 20.97
N GLN A 111 11.27 12.46 20.77
CA GLN A 111 11.95 13.50 19.99
C GLN A 111 11.53 13.44 18.51
N PHE A 112 11.50 12.26 17.92
CA PHE A 112 11.08 12.01 16.54
C PHE A 112 9.67 12.53 16.26
N LEU A 113 8.73 12.35 17.18
CA LEU A 113 7.35 12.87 17.03
C LEU A 113 7.26 14.40 17.15
N ARG A 114 8.22 15.03 17.86
CA ARG A 114 8.24 16.50 18.06
C ARG A 114 8.99 17.24 16.96
N ASN A 115 10.04 16.64 16.44
CA ASN A 115 10.96 17.28 15.50
C ASN A 115 10.72 16.80 14.07
N ASN A 116 11.01 17.67 13.09
CA ASN A 116 11.03 17.30 11.67
C ASN A 116 12.45 16.96 11.16
N ALA A 117 13.44 16.92 12.07
CA ALA A 117 14.78 16.49 11.73
C ALA A 117 14.80 15.00 11.33
N GLU A 118 15.73 14.65 10.48
CA GLU A 118 15.99 13.26 10.12
C GLU A 118 16.46 12.51 11.37
N PRO A 119 15.85 11.39 11.73
CA PRO A 119 16.27 10.61 12.88
C PRO A 119 17.57 9.85 12.59
N ASP A 120 18.24 9.46 13.68
CA ASP A 120 19.37 8.55 13.62
C ASP A 120 18.95 7.19 13.05
N PRO A 121 19.52 6.69 11.95
CA PRO A 121 19.17 5.40 11.32
C PRO A 121 19.47 4.19 12.22
N GLU A 122 20.42 4.29 13.14
CA GLU A 122 20.69 3.23 14.14
C GLU A 122 19.51 3.03 15.11
N ILE A 123 18.78 4.10 15.41
CA ILE A 123 17.63 4.07 16.32
C ILE A 123 16.34 3.90 15.55
N MET A 124 16.19 4.54 14.39
CA MET A 124 15.00 4.58 13.54
C MET A 124 15.31 4.05 12.12
N PRO A 125 15.72 2.77 11.99
CA PRO A 125 16.12 2.20 10.70
C PRO A 125 14.97 2.22 9.71
N SER A 126 15.28 2.41 8.44
CA SER A 126 14.36 2.48 7.29
C SER A 126 13.39 3.67 7.25
N TRP A 127 13.55 4.66 8.14
CA TRP A 127 12.70 5.84 8.13
C TRP A 127 12.74 6.59 6.79
N ARG A 128 13.91 6.74 6.18
CA ARG A 128 14.06 7.46 4.90
C ARG A 128 13.24 6.78 3.80
N HIS A 129 13.35 5.47 3.68
CA HIS A 129 12.57 4.69 2.73
C HIS A 129 11.07 4.77 3.05
N TYR A 130 10.68 4.51 4.30
CA TYR A 130 9.28 4.59 4.72
C TYR A 130 8.67 5.97 4.44
N SER A 131 9.36 7.05 4.81
CA SER A 131 8.84 8.40 4.65
C SER A 131 8.71 8.85 3.19
N SER A 132 9.49 8.28 2.28
CA SER A 132 9.36 8.52 0.84
C SER A 132 8.04 7.98 0.27
N ILE A 133 7.46 6.94 0.91
CA ILE A 133 6.21 6.30 0.53
C ILE A 133 5.03 6.88 1.30
N ALA A 134 5.11 6.83 2.62
CA ALA A 134 4.00 7.13 3.54
C ALA A 134 3.93 8.61 3.95
N GLY A 135 4.95 9.40 3.58
CA GLY A 135 5.08 10.81 3.97
C GLY A 135 5.61 11.00 5.39
N ARG A 136 5.67 12.27 5.82
CA ARG A 136 6.28 12.69 7.09
C ARG A 136 5.28 13.24 8.11
N SER A 137 3.99 12.99 7.91
CA SER A 137 2.96 13.43 8.85
C SER A 137 3.15 12.77 10.22
N ARG A 138 2.60 13.40 11.28
CA ARG A 138 2.62 12.80 12.62
C ARG A 138 2.01 11.40 12.63
N SER A 139 0.96 11.18 11.87
CA SER A 139 0.30 9.87 11.75
C SER A 139 1.19 8.83 11.07
N ALA A 140 1.91 9.23 10.00
CA ALA A 140 2.89 8.37 9.35
C ALA A 140 4.02 7.99 10.33
N LYS A 141 4.52 8.95 11.12
CA LYS A 141 5.51 8.70 12.16
C LYS A 141 5.03 7.71 13.22
N LEU A 142 3.77 7.85 13.69
CA LEU A 142 3.20 6.91 14.66
C LEU A 142 3.09 5.50 14.08
N LEU A 143 2.60 5.37 12.86
CA LEU A 143 2.50 4.08 12.17
C LEU A 143 3.87 3.42 11.96
N PHE A 144 4.89 4.23 11.64
CA PHE A 144 6.27 3.76 11.56
C PHE A 144 6.81 3.24 12.91
N LEU A 145 6.53 3.96 14.00
CA LEU A 145 6.90 3.51 15.35
C LEU A 145 6.19 2.21 15.74
N ASP A 146 4.94 2.01 15.34
CA ASP A 146 4.23 0.75 15.55
C ASP A 146 4.93 -0.41 14.83
N MET A 147 5.44 -0.19 13.62
CA MET A 147 6.26 -1.16 12.90
C MET A 147 7.57 -1.47 13.64
N LEU A 148 8.31 -0.43 14.05
CA LEU A 148 9.60 -0.61 14.74
C LEU A 148 9.44 -1.32 16.09
N ARG A 149 8.33 -1.12 16.78
CA ARG A 149 8.04 -1.79 18.05
C ARG A 149 7.99 -3.31 17.90
N VAL A 150 7.47 -3.81 16.79
CA VAL A 150 7.27 -5.26 16.58
C VAL A 150 8.31 -5.89 15.65
N ARG A 151 8.90 -5.12 14.71
CA ARG A 151 9.76 -5.65 13.63
C ARG A 151 11.02 -4.80 13.39
N ARG A 152 11.69 -4.36 14.46
CA ARG A 152 12.87 -3.51 14.36
C ARG A 152 14.03 -4.15 13.58
N ASP A 153 14.27 -5.44 13.77
CA ASP A 153 15.37 -6.14 13.07
C ASP A 153 15.07 -6.27 11.57
N PHE A 154 13.81 -6.43 11.21
CA PHE A 154 13.39 -6.40 9.81
C PHE A 154 13.60 -5.00 9.20
N ALA A 155 13.30 -3.93 9.94
CA ALA A 155 13.57 -2.56 9.51
C ALA A 155 15.08 -2.29 9.32
N LYS A 156 15.97 -2.85 10.16
CA LYS A 156 17.42 -2.80 9.97
C LYS A 156 17.88 -3.52 8.70
N LEU A 157 17.21 -4.62 8.34
CA LEU A 157 17.49 -5.31 7.08
C LEU A 157 17.12 -4.45 5.87
N ILE A 158 15.97 -3.78 5.93
CA ILE A 158 15.54 -2.81 4.90
C ILE A 158 16.55 -1.66 4.78
N GLU A 159 17.00 -1.07 5.92
CA GLU A 159 17.98 0.02 5.90
C GLU A 159 19.26 -0.40 5.17
N ARG A 160 19.84 -1.54 5.54
CA ARG A 160 21.05 -2.07 4.88
C ARG A 160 20.89 -2.26 3.38
N HIS A 161 19.70 -2.69 2.92
CA HIS A 161 19.43 -2.83 1.49
C HIS A 161 19.31 -1.46 0.82
N THR A 162 18.71 -0.47 1.45
CA THR A 162 18.55 0.87 0.88
C THR A 162 19.87 1.66 0.85
N GLU A 163 20.78 1.40 1.79
CA GLU A 163 22.14 1.98 1.81
C GLU A 163 23.06 1.32 0.77
N SER A 164 22.92 0.01 0.59
CA SER A 164 23.75 -0.78 -0.34
C SER A 164 22.86 -1.76 -1.11
N SER A 165 22.39 -1.31 -2.28
CA SER A 165 21.50 -2.09 -3.16
C SER A 165 22.31 -3.17 -3.91
N THR A 166 22.83 -4.16 -3.15
CA THR A 166 23.44 -5.35 -3.70
C THR A 166 22.41 -6.43 -3.96
N GLU A 167 22.67 -7.32 -4.93
CA GLU A 167 21.79 -8.46 -5.20
C GLU A 167 21.64 -9.35 -3.96
N GLU A 168 22.70 -9.54 -3.18
CA GLU A 168 22.66 -10.29 -1.93
C GLU A 168 21.67 -9.68 -0.93
N ASN A 169 21.66 -8.35 -0.75
CA ASN A 169 20.74 -7.67 0.13
C ASN A 169 19.30 -7.71 -0.40
N ALA A 170 19.11 -7.64 -1.73
CA ALA A 170 17.80 -7.79 -2.36
C ALA A 170 17.22 -9.19 -2.09
N VAL A 171 18.03 -10.25 -2.25
CA VAL A 171 17.63 -11.62 -1.92
C VAL A 171 17.28 -11.76 -0.45
N LYS A 172 18.10 -11.22 0.47
CA LYS A 172 17.83 -11.27 1.92
C LYS A 172 16.51 -10.58 2.28
N VAL A 173 16.24 -9.40 1.73
CA VAL A 173 14.97 -8.69 1.96
C VAL A 173 13.79 -9.49 1.40
N ARG A 174 13.93 -10.06 0.19
CA ARG A 174 12.90 -10.90 -0.42
C ARG A 174 12.58 -12.09 0.47
N THR A 175 13.59 -12.88 0.84
CA THR A 175 13.42 -14.07 1.68
C THR A 175 12.80 -13.71 3.04
N ALA A 176 13.34 -12.71 3.72
CA ALA A 176 12.80 -12.28 5.01
C ALA A 176 11.34 -11.77 4.91
N THR A 177 10.96 -11.13 3.80
CA THR A 177 9.58 -10.68 3.58
C THR A 177 8.64 -11.88 3.37
N GLU A 178 9.07 -12.88 2.60
CA GLU A 178 8.33 -14.14 2.40
C GLU A 178 8.13 -14.90 3.71
N GLU A 179 9.20 -15.09 4.46
CA GLU A 179 9.17 -15.79 5.76
C GLU A 179 8.27 -15.09 6.76
N LEU A 180 8.37 -13.76 6.87
CA LEU A 180 7.51 -12.96 7.73
C LEU A 180 6.03 -13.10 7.36
N ALA A 181 5.70 -12.99 6.07
CA ALA A 181 4.33 -13.12 5.60
C ALA A 181 3.78 -14.55 5.84
N ALA A 182 4.59 -15.58 5.62
CA ALA A 182 4.24 -16.98 5.87
C ALA A 182 4.02 -17.25 7.36
N GLU A 183 4.92 -16.76 8.24
CA GLU A 183 4.79 -16.84 9.70
C GLU A 183 3.48 -16.23 10.18
N LEU A 184 3.21 -14.99 9.77
CA LEU A 184 2.00 -14.26 10.17
C LEU A 184 0.71 -14.94 9.67
N THR A 185 0.72 -15.47 8.46
CA THR A 185 -0.38 -16.25 7.91
C THR A 185 -0.60 -17.53 8.72
N PHE A 186 0.47 -18.24 9.09
CA PHE A 186 0.40 -19.43 9.92
C PHE A 186 -0.14 -19.13 11.33
N LEU A 187 0.38 -18.08 11.99
CA LEU A 187 -0.10 -17.66 13.30
C LEU A 187 -1.59 -17.35 13.29
N ARG A 188 -2.06 -16.67 12.28
CA ARG A 188 -3.47 -16.36 12.10
C ARG A 188 -4.33 -17.62 11.87
N THR A 189 -3.92 -18.48 10.94
CA THR A 189 -4.75 -19.62 10.49
C THR A 189 -4.75 -20.77 11.47
N ARG A 190 -3.62 -21.01 12.16
CA ARG A 190 -3.45 -22.15 13.06
C ARG A 190 -3.58 -21.81 14.53
N LYS A 191 -3.26 -20.58 14.92
CA LYS A 191 -3.26 -20.15 16.32
C LYS A 191 -4.28 -19.06 16.64
N ALA A 192 -5.06 -18.61 15.64
CA ALA A 192 -6.02 -17.51 15.76
C ALA A 192 -5.40 -16.19 16.29
N VAL A 193 -4.08 -16.00 16.11
CA VAL A 193 -3.37 -14.79 16.50
C VAL A 193 -3.45 -13.80 15.34
N LEU A 194 -4.12 -12.69 15.57
CA LEU A 194 -4.19 -11.62 14.54
C LEU A 194 -2.86 -10.86 14.50
N PRO A 195 -2.33 -10.57 13.29
CA PRO A 195 -1.15 -9.71 13.15
C PRO A 195 -1.45 -8.31 13.68
N GLU A 196 -0.46 -7.68 14.27
CA GLU A 196 -0.55 -6.26 14.62
C GLU A 196 -0.44 -5.38 13.36
N LEU A 197 -0.88 -4.13 13.46
CA LEU A 197 -0.77 -3.20 12.34
C LEU A 197 0.69 -2.98 11.91
N GLY A 198 1.61 -2.97 12.87
CA GLY A 198 3.05 -2.88 12.62
C GLY A 198 3.60 -4.05 11.80
N ASP A 199 3.06 -5.26 11.96
CA ASP A 199 3.42 -6.43 11.14
C ASP A 199 3.01 -6.23 9.68
N VAL A 200 1.80 -5.72 9.45
CA VAL A 200 1.30 -5.44 8.09
C VAL A 200 2.17 -4.38 7.41
N VAL A 201 2.53 -3.32 8.14
CA VAL A 201 3.42 -2.27 7.64
C VAL A 201 4.80 -2.83 7.30
N ALA A 202 5.37 -3.72 8.11
CA ALA A 202 6.65 -4.35 7.84
C ALA A 202 6.61 -5.15 6.53
N VAL A 203 5.59 -5.98 6.33
CA VAL A 203 5.43 -6.75 5.07
C VAL A 203 5.25 -5.81 3.87
N LEU A 204 4.47 -4.72 3.99
CA LEU A 204 4.31 -3.72 2.92
C LEU A 204 5.63 -3.02 2.59
N MET A 205 6.44 -2.71 3.60
CA MET A 205 7.77 -2.13 3.42
C MET A 205 8.72 -3.08 2.68
N GLY A 206 8.76 -4.35 3.07
CA GLY A 206 9.51 -5.36 2.34
C GLY A 206 9.02 -5.50 0.90
N ALA A 207 7.69 -5.59 0.71
CA ALA A 207 7.09 -5.71 -0.63
C ALA A 207 7.39 -4.49 -1.52
N SER A 208 7.56 -3.29 -0.95
CA SER A 208 7.90 -2.08 -1.71
C SER A 208 9.27 -2.16 -2.39
N LEU A 209 10.20 -2.90 -1.81
CA LEU A 209 11.57 -3.09 -2.32
C LEU A 209 11.70 -4.24 -3.31
N LEU A 210 10.70 -5.11 -3.44
CA LEU A 210 10.76 -6.24 -4.36
C LEU A 210 10.73 -5.74 -5.81
N GLU A 211 11.62 -6.27 -6.63
CA GLU A 211 11.56 -6.12 -8.08
C GLU A 211 10.56 -7.12 -8.68
N GLY A 212 9.75 -6.65 -9.63
CA GLY A 212 8.74 -7.47 -10.30
C GLY A 212 7.57 -7.90 -9.39
N GLN A 213 7.11 -9.13 -9.56
CA GLN A 213 5.96 -9.66 -8.81
C GLN A 213 6.35 -10.03 -7.38
N ALA A 214 5.48 -9.66 -6.45
CA ALA A 214 5.62 -10.10 -5.06
C ALA A 214 5.35 -11.61 -4.94
N PRO A 215 6.05 -12.31 -4.03
CA PRO A 215 5.85 -13.73 -3.78
C PRO A 215 4.43 -14.07 -3.32
N VAL A 216 4.00 -15.31 -3.59
CA VAL A 216 2.65 -15.78 -3.23
C VAL A 216 2.34 -15.61 -1.74
N PRO A 217 3.20 -15.97 -0.78
CA PRO A 217 2.91 -15.77 0.65
C PRO A 217 2.66 -14.30 1.02
N VAL A 218 3.43 -13.38 0.43
CA VAL A 218 3.27 -11.93 0.63
C VAL A 218 1.90 -11.47 0.11
N ASN A 219 1.52 -11.92 -1.09
CA ASN A 219 0.24 -11.56 -1.68
C ASN A 219 -0.94 -12.11 -0.87
N GLU A 220 -0.87 -13.37 -0.45
CA GLU A 220 -1.90 -13.99 0.39
C GLU A 220 -2.08 -13.25 1.71
N PHE A 221 -0.97 -12.96 2.39
CA PHE A 221 -1.00 -12.21 3.64
C PHE A 221 -1.62 -10.83 3.47
N LEU A 222 -1.18 -10.05 2.48
CA LEU A 222 -1.64 -8.67 2.29
C LEU A 222 -3.10 -8.59 1.81
N VAL A 223 -3.55 -9.49 0.91
CA VAL A 223 -4.96 -9.59 0.53
C VAL A 223 -5.84 -9.86 1.74
N ILE A 224 -5.46 -10.86 2.54
CA ILE A 224 -6.23 -11.23 3.73
C ILE A 224 -6.21 -10.10 4.77
N SER A 225 -5.06 -9.45 4.98
CA SER A 225 -4.90 -8.36 5.96
C SER A 225 -5.83 -7.19 5.69
N ASN A 226 -6.14 -6.89 4.42
CA ASN A 226 -7.10 -5.84 4.06
C ASN A 226 -8.50 -6.05 4.63
N TYR A 227 -8.88 -7.28 4.97
CA TYR A 227 -10.18 -7.62 5.56
C TYR A 227 -10.09 -7.87 7.07
N THR A 228 -8.93 -7.62 7.69
CA THR A 228 -8.76 -7.80 9.14
C THR A 228 -8.98 -6.50 9.89
N ILE A 229 -9.46 -6.62 11.13
CA ILE A 229 -9.75 -5.48 12.03
C ILE A 229 -8.58 -4.48 12.12
N PRO A 230 -7.30 -4.89 12.26
CA PRO A 230 -6.20 -3.92 12.35
C PRO A 230 -6.11 -2.98 11.15
N VAL A 231 -6.36 -3.48 9.94
CA VAL A 231 -6.33 -2.65 8.71
C VAL A 231 -7.65 -1.90 8.53
N THR A 232 -8.79 -2.60 8.54
CA THR A 232 -10.11 -1.99 8.27
C THR A 232 -10.46 -0.86 9.23
N LYS A 233 -10.07 -0.98 10.51
CA LYS A 233 -10.26 0.06 11.52
C LYS A 233 -9.45 1.33 11.23
N HIS A 234 -8.30 1.20 10.61
CA HIS A 234 -7.33 2.29 10.47
C HIS A 234 -7.24 2.88 9.07
N ILE A 235 -7.57 2.12 8.01
CA ILE A 235 -7.35 2.53 6.63
C ILE A 235 -8.21 3.74 6.21
N ASP A 236 -9.39 3.89 6.77
CA ASP A 236 -10.27 5.04 6.54
C ASP A 236 -10.23 6.07 7.68
N SER A 237 -9.37 5.84 8.68
CA SER A 237 -9.18 6.80 9.76
C SER A 237 -8.44 8.06 9.28
N ARG A 238 -8.74 9.21 9.91
CA ARG A 238 -7.99 10.45 9.68
C ARG A 238 -6.54 10.36 10.16
N GLY A 239 -6.22 9.35 10.98
CA GLY A 239 -4.89 9.09 11.50
C GLY A 239 -4.01 8.35 10.48
N TYR A 240 -4.00 7.04 10.52
CA TYR A 240 -3.10 6.18 9.74
C TYR A 240 -3.50 5.99 8.28
N GLY A 241 -4.76 6.32 7.92
CA GLY A 241 -5.36 5.94 6.65
C GLY A 241 -4.54 6.35 5.43
N GLN A 242 -4.09 7.60 5.36
CA GLN A 242 -3.31 8.07 4.20
C GLN A 242 -1.97 7.32 4.07
N ALA A 243 -1.25 7.10 5.16
CA ALA A 243 0.02 6.38 5.14
C ALA A 243 -0.16 4.90 4.74
N LEU A 244 -1.19 4.24 5.28
CA LEU A 244 -1.56 2.87 4.89
C LEU A 244 -1.93 2.79 3.41
N LYS A 245 -2.79 3.69 2.93
CA LYS A 245 -3.18 3.76 1.53
C LYS A 245 -1.98 3.94 0.60
N SER A 246 -1.01 4.77 0.97
CA SER A 246 0.21 4.95 0.19
C SER A 246 1.05 3.67 0.12
N LEU A 247 1.19 2.96 1.24
CA LEU A 247 1.94 1.68 1.29
C LEU A 247 1.26 0.58 0.47
N PHE A 248 -0.06 0.42 0.59
CA PHE A 248 -0.82 -0.54 -0.22
C PHE A 248 -0.77 -0.21 -1.71
N ALA A 249 -0.82 1.07 -2.07
CA ALA A 249 -0.77 1.51 -3.47
C ALA A 249 0.51 1.08 -4.19
N ILE A 250 1.65 0.95 -3.50
CA ILE A 250 2.91 0.47 -4.09
C ILE A 250 2.90 -1.05 -4.29
N TRP A 251 2.25 -1.80 -3.40
CA TRP A 251 2.17 -3.25 -3.52
C TRP A 251 1.22 -3.70 -4.64
N ILE A 252 0.09 -3.03 -4.85
CA ILE A 252 -0.95 -3.45 -5.81
C ILE A 252 -0.39 -3.78 -7.21
N PRO A 253 0.47 -2.95 -7.84
CA PRO A 253 1.02 -3.29 -9.16
C PRO A 253 1.93 -4.52 -9.17
N LYS A 254 2.45 -4.92 -8.01
CA LYS A 254 3.40 -6.05 -7.86
C LYS A 254 2.70 -7.38 -7.58
N ILE A 255 1.39 -7.41 -7.56
CA ILE A 255 0.65 -8.62 -7.21
C ILE A 255 0.88 -9.76 -8.20
N HIS A 256 0.92 -10.99 -7.68
CA HIS A 256 0.95 -12.21 -8.50
C HIS A 256 -0.43 -12.46 -9.12
N GLU A 257 -0.47 -13.04 -10.32
CA GLU A 257 -1.71 -13.29 -11.09
C GLU A 257 -2.78 -14.03 -10.30
N SER A 258 -2.40 -15.02 -9.47
CA SER A 258 -3.32 -15.82 -8.65
C SER A 258 -4.20 -14.98 -7.69
N ARG A 259 -3.82 -13.73 -7.42
CA ARG A 259 -4.55 -12.80 -6.52
C ARG A 259 -4.90 -11.47 -7.18
N ALA A 260 -4.75 -11.37 -8.49
CA ALA A 260 -4.98 -10.14 -9.22
C ALA A 260 -6.42 -9.61 -9.05
N ALA A 261 -7.42 -10.48 -9.15
CA ALA A 261 -8.83 -10.11 -8.96
C ALA A 261 -9.11 -9.53 -7.57
N ASP A 262 -8.50 -10.11 -6.52
CA ASP A 262 -8.65 -9.63 -5.14
C ASP A 262 -7.98 -8.26 -4.96
N ALA A 263 -6.79 -8.06 -5.51
CA ALA A 263 -6.10 -6.77 -5.43
C ALA A 263 -6.83 -5.67 -6.19
N MET A 264 -7.38 -5.98 -7.36
CA MET A 264 -8.20 -5.03 -8.11
C MET A 264 -9.47 -4.65 -7.35
N ARG A 265 -10.12 -5.62 -6.67
CA ARG A 265 -11.25 -5.33 -5.77
C ARG A 265 -10.84 -4.40 -4.62
N ILE A 266 -9.68 -4.63 -4.01
CA ILE A 266 -9.10 -3.76 -2.97
C ILE A 266 -8.84 -2.36 -3.54
N ALA A 267 -8.25 -2.28 -4.75
CA ALA A 267 -8.00 -1.02 -5.42
C ALA A 267 -9.29 -0.21 -5.67
N LEU A 268 -10.33 -0.87 -6.15
CA LEU A 268 -11.65 -0.26 -6.36
C LEU A 268 -12.25 0.25 -5.03
N HIS A 269 -12.22 -0.58 -4.00
CA HIS A 269 -12.80 -0.25 -2.69
C HIS A 269 -12.14 0.97 -2.04
N TYR A 270 -10.81 1.00 -2.01
CA TYR A 270 -10.05 2.09 -1.38
C TYR A 270 -9.60 3.20 -2.33
N LYS A 271 -10.04 3.14 -3.58
CA LYS A 271 -9.74 4.13 -4.63
C LYS A 271 -8.24 4.27 -4.93
N TYR A 272 -7.53 3.14 -5.04
CA TYR A 272 -6.12 3.13 -5.44
C TYR A 272 -5.97 3.25 -6.95
N LYS A 273 -5.54 4.43 -7.42
CA LYS A 273 -5.33 4.69 -8.87
C LYS A 273 -4.34 3.72 -9.53
N THR A 274 -3.41 3.14 -8.76
CA THR A 274 -2.48 2.10 -9.23
C THR A 274 -3.19 0.82 -9.67
N GLY A 275 -4.47 0.65 -9.34
CA GLY A 275 -5.32 -0.41 -9.88
C GLY A 275 -5.42 -0.39 -11.40
N ALA A 276 -5.34 0.78 -12.07
CA ALA A 276 -5.34 0.86 -13.52
C ALA A 276 -4.08 0.23 -14.15
N GLU A 277 -2.90 0.39 -13.54
CA GLU A 277 -1.67 -0.25 -13.99
C GLU A 277 -1.78 -1.78 -13.92
N LEU A 278 -2.27 -2.28 -12.79
CA LEU A 278 -2.55 -3.70 -12.62
C LEU A 278 -3.56 -4.20 -13.66
N ALA A 279 -4.66 -3.48 -13.84
CA ALA A 279 -5.75 -3.84 -14.75
C ALA A 279 -5.29 -3.98 -16.21
N ARG A 280 -4.40 -3.10 -16.68
CA ARG A 280 -3.82 -3.18 -18.04
C ARG A 280 -3.08 -4.49 -18.31
N ARG A 281 -2.59 -5.17 -17.28
CA ARG A 281 -1.92 -6.47 -17.40
C ARG A 281 -2.91 -7.62 -17.50
N PHE A 282 -4.09 -7.50 -16.88
CA PHE A 282 -5.03 -8.58 -16.67
C PHE A 282 -6.34 -8.46 -17.48
N VAL A 283 -6.46 -7.48 -18.34
CA VAL A 283 -7.66 -7.27 -19.16
C VAL A 283 -7.74 -8.18 -20.39
N SER A 284 -6.63 -8.86 -20.76
CA SER A 284 -6.54 -9.70 -21.96
C SER A 284 -7.29 -11.03 -21.82
N GLU A 285 -7.54 -11.70 -22.97
CA GLU A 285 -8.27 -12.97 -23.05
C GLU A 285 -7.62 -14.16 -22.32
N ASN A 286 -6.33 -14.03 -21.95
CA ASN A 286 -5.59 -15.10 -21.30
C ASN A 286 -6.01 -15.36 -19.84
N TYR A 287 -6.88 -14.52 -19.30
CA TYR A 287 -7.30 -14.59 -17.90
C TYR A 287 -8.78 -14.96 -17.78
N ASP A 288 -9.17 -15.49 -16.62
CA ASP A 288 -10.55 -15.85 -16.33
C ASP A 288 -11.49 -14.63 -16.34
N ALA A 289 -12.77 -14.87 -16.56
CA ALA A 289 -13.78 -13.82 -16.69
C ALA A 289 -13.85 -12.91 -15.45
N ARG A 290 -13.68 -13.46 -14.25
CA ARG A 290 -13.72 -12.68 -13.00
C ARG A 290 -12.54 -11.72 -12.90
N THR A 291 -11.34 -12.18 -13.24
CA THR A 291 -10.15 -11.35 -13.25
C THR A 291 -10.28 -10.22 -14.27
N ARG A 292 -10.77 -10.54 -15.46
CA ARG A 292 -11.01 -9.58 -16.54
C ARG A 292 -12.11 -8.57 -16.21
N GLU A 293 -13.21 -9.03 -15.62
CA GLU A 293 -14.29 -8.15 -15.12
C GLU A 293 -13.72 -7.09 -14.16
N ARG A 294 -12.91 -7.51 -13.20
CA ARG A 294 -12.28 -6.60 -12.24
C ARG A 294 -11.28 -5.65 -12.89
N ALA A 295 -10.54 -6.13 -13.89
CA ALA A 295 -9.63 -5.28 -14.65
C ALA A 295 -10.40 -4.21 -15.43
N ILE A 296 -11.48 -4.57 -16.10
CA ILE A 296 -12.32 -3.63 -16.83
C ILE A 296 -12.93 -2.58 -15.88
N GLN A 297 -13.43 -3.00 -14.71
CA GLN A 297 -13.94 -2.09 -13.68
C GLN A 297 -12.86 -1.12 -13.17
N CYS A 298 -11.63 -1.58 -12.97
CA CYS A 298 -10.52 -0.73 -12.58
C CYS A 298 -10.16 0.29 -13.68
N LEU A 299 -10.22 -0.10 -14.95
CA LEU A 299 -9.99 0.81 -16.06
C LEU A 299 -11.12 1.84 -16.19
N ALA A 300 -12.37 1.45 -15.95
CA ALA A 300 -13.48 2.40 -15.89
C ALA A 300 -13.32 3.47 -14.81
N GLU A 301 -12.84 3.08 -13.62
CA GLU A 301 -12.72 3.97 -12.45
C GLU A 301 -11.45 4.83 -12.47
N PHE A 302 -10.32 4.26 -12.91
CA PHE A 302 -8.99 4.86 -12.77
C PHE A 302 -8.24 5.02 -14.09
N GLY A 303 -8.80 4.51 -15.18
CA GLY A 303 -8.18 4.52 -16.49
C GLY A 303 -8.14 5.91 -17.12
N ASN A 304 -7.50 5.96 -18.27
CA ASN A 304 -7.41 7.15 -19.10
C ASN A 304 -8.09 6.90 -20.44
N GLU A 305 -9.00 7.78 -20.85
CA GLU A 305 -9.76 7.64 -22.10
C GLU A 305 -8.83 7.35 -23.29
N LYS A 306 -7.78 8.14 -23.48
CA LYS A 306 -6.88 8.01 -24.62
C LYS A 306 -6.12 6.67 -24.64
N ALA A 307 -5.70 6.16 -23.47
CA ALA A 307 -4.89 4.95 -23.37
C ALA A 307 -5.72 3.67 -23.30
N ASP A 308 -6.87 3.71 -22.63
CA ASP A 308 -7.59 2.51 -22.22
C ASP A 308 -8.86 2.27 -23.06
N LEU A 309 -9.50 3.33 -23.58
CA LEU A 309 -10.72 3.20 -24.42
C LEU A 309 -10.50 2.29 -25.64
N PRO A 310 -9.39 2.37 -26.42
CA PRO A 310 -9.18 1.47 -27.55
C PRO A 310 -9.11 -0.02 -27.16
N ARG A 311 -8.55 -0.30 -25.97
CA ARG A 311 -8.47 -1.67 -25.43
C ARG A 311 -9.85 -2.20 -25.03
N LEU A 312 -10.65 -1.36 -24.38
CA LEU A 312 -12.02 -1.72 -23.97
C LEU A 312 -12.93 -1.94 -25.18
N ILE A 313 -12.78 -1.15 -26.24
CA ILE A 313 -13.54 -1.33 -27.49
C ILE A 313 -13.27 -2.71 -28.10
N GLN A 314 -12.05 -3.24 -28.05
CA GLN A 314 -11.72 -4.58 -28.54
C GLN A 314 -12.48 -5.68 -27.78
N LEU A 315 -12.79 -5.46 -26.50
CA LEU A 315 -13.53 -6.42 -25.66
C LEU A 315 -15.05 -6.43 -25.96
N LEU A 316 -15.57 -5.53 -26.78
CA LEU A 316 -16.99 -5.50 -27.16
C LEU A 316 -17.39 -6.73 -28.00
N ASP A 317 -16.43 -7.51 -28.52
CA ASP A 317 -16.67 -8.78 -29.21
C ASP A 317 -16.61 -10.00 -28.28
N ASP A 318 -16.22 -9.80 -27.03
CA ASP A 318 -16.00 -10.90 -26.11
C ASP A 318 -17.28 -11.37 -25.43
N ALA A 319 -17.79 -12.48 -25.93
CA ALA A 319 -19.02 -13.09 -25.46
C ALA A 319 -18.86 -13.99 -24.24
N GLN A 320 -17.67 -14.01 -23.58
CA GLN A 320 -17.46 -14.81 -22.39
C GLN A 320 -18.38 -14.37 -21.25
N ILE A 321 -19.09 -15.34 -20.66
CA ILE A 321 -20.01 -15.09 -19.55
C ILE A 321 -19.21 -14.80 -18.28
N CYS A 322 -19.51 -13.69 -17.63
CA CYS A 322 -18.95 -13.33 -16.31
C CYS A 322 -19.70 -14.02 -15.19
N ASP A 323 -21.03 -13.94 -15.23
CA ASP A 323 -21.88 -14.54 -14.21
C ASP A 323 -23.29 -14.83 -14.75
N GLN A 324 -23.94 -15.83 -14.14
CA GLN A 324 -25.33 -16.17 -14.34
C GLN A 324 -26.01 -16.36 -13.00
N PHE A 325 -27.17 -15.78 -12.81
CA PHE A 325 -27.90 -15.87 -11.54
C PHE A 325 -29.42 -15.82 -11.76
N ALA A 326 -30.16 -16.40 -10.84
CA ALA A 326 -31.61 -16.19 -10.76
C ALA A 326 -31.90 -14.93 -9.91
N LEU A 327 -32.96 -14.20 -10.25
CA LEU A 327 -33.31 -12.96 -9.55
C LEU A 327 -33.50 -13.16 -8.04
N ASN A 328 -34.14 -14.26 -7.64
CA ASN A 328 -34.31 -14.60 -6.25
C ASN A 328 -32.98 -14.80 -5.51
N GLN A 329 -31.96 -15.38 -6.15
CA GLN A 329 -30.63 -15.53 -5.55
C GLN A 329 -29.93 -14.18 -5.38
N PHE A 330 -30.15 -13.23 -6.29
CA PHE A 330 -29.59 -11.90 -6.17
C PHE A 330 -30.22 -11.10 -5.04
N LEU A 331 -31.51 -11.21 -4.82
CA LEU A 331 -32.22 -10.51 -3.75
C LEU A 331 -31.88 -11.02 -2.35
N TYR A 332 -31.43 -12.29 -2.24
CA TYR A 332 -31.05 -12.91 -0.96
C TYR A 332 -29.54 -13.01 -0.74
N LEU A 333 -28.69 -12.60 -1.67
CA LEU A 333 -27.29 -12.49 -1.38
C LEU A 333 -27.08 -11.36 -0.37
N PRO A 334 -26.54 -11.63 0.83
CA PRO A 334 -26.18 -10.58 1.73
C PRO A 334 -25.19 -9.67 1.01
N ASN A 335 -25.56 -8.41 0.84
CA ASN A 335 -24.63 -7.39 0.34
C ASN A 335 -23.34 -7.53 1.13
N ASP A 336 -22.21 -7.64 0.44
CA ASP A 336 -20.90 -7.69 1.05
C ASP A 336 -20.81 -6.72 2.24
N ILE A 337 -20.84 -7.34 3.45
CA ILE A 337 -20.35 -6.80 4.71
C ILE A 337 -20.94 -5.44 5.14
N SER A 338 -21.95 -5.49 5.94
CA SER A 338 -22.49 -4.54 6.93
C SER A 338 -23.97 -4.21 6.77
N VAL A 339 -24.81 -5.22 6.96
CA VAL A 339 -26.22 -4.94 7.36
C VAL A 339 -26.36 -5.41 8.80
N THR A 340 -26.45 -4.44 9.70
CA THR A 340 -27.01 -4.66 11.03
C THR A 340 -28.41 -5.26 10.88
N GLU A 341 -28.68 -6.30 11.67
CA GLU A 341 -29.84 -7.20 11.63
C GLU A 341 -31.21 -6.54 11.85
N GLU A 342 -31.53 -5.33 11.46
CA GLU A 342 -32.73 -4.70 11.92
C GLU A 342 -33.90 -4.52 10.92
N THR A 343 -33.76 -4.89 9.64
CA THR A 343 -34.96 -4.93 8.77
C THR A 343 -34.71 -5.83 7.55
N PRO A 344 -35.58 -6.84 7.28
CA PRO A 344 -35.54 -7.50 5.98
C PRO A 344 -35.78 -6.42 4.90
N PRO A 345 -34.98 -6.34 3.84
CA PRO A 345 -35.21 -5.38 2.79
C PRO A 345 -36.63 -5.60 2.25
N GLN A 346 -37.49 -4.60 2.36
CA GLN A 346 -38.71 -4.58 1.60
C GLN A 346 -38.34 -4.78 0.14
N ALA A 347 -39.00 -5.72 -0.53
CA ALA A 347 -38.77 -6.00 -1.92
C ALA A 347 -38.78 -4.66 -2.68
N PRO A 348 -37.73 -4.33 -3.43
CA PRO A 348 -37.59 -3.04 -4.13
C PRO A 348 -38.60 -2.86 -5.27
N PHE A 349 -39.46 -3.86 -5.48
CA PHE A 349 -40.52 -3.85 -6.44
C PHE A 349 -41.82 -3.48 -5.69
N GLY A 350 -42.29 -2.24 -5.90
CA GLY A 350 -43.66 -1.90 -5.52
C GLY A 350 -44.64 -2.90 -6.15
N GLU A 351 -45.88 -2.96 -5.66
CA GLU A 351 -46.99 -3.77 -6.20
C GLU A 351 -47.32 -3.38 -7.68
N GLN A 352 -46.33 -3.46 -8.56
CA GLN A 352 -46.57 -3.24 -9.98
C GLN A 352 -46.70 -4.59 -10.68
N ASP A 353 -47.74 -4.71 -11.51
CA ASP A 353 -48.04 -5.89 -12.36
C ASP A 353 -46.88 -6.34 -13.28
N ASP A 354 -45.78 -5.57 -13.33
CA ASP A 354 -44.57 -5.82 -14.13
C ASP A 354 -43.37 -6.34 -13.32
N ALA A 355 -43.60 -6.91 -12.12
CA ALA A 355 -42.48 -7.50 -11.36
C ALA A 355 -41.86 -8.67 -12.15
N PRO A 356 -40.55 -8.67 -12.41
CA PRO A 356 -39.94 -9.75 -13.17
C PRO A 356 -40.09 -11.08 -12.44
N ASP A 357 -40.26 -12.18 -13.21
CA ASP A 357 -40.33 -13.54 -12.66
C ASP A 357 -39.15 -13.77 -11.71
N PRO A 358 -39.37 -14.06 -10.42
CA PRO A 358 -38.29 -14.29 -9.46
C PRO A 358 -37.38 -15.46 -9.85
N ASN A 359 -37.82 -16.35 -10.74
CA ASN A 359 -37.03 -17.45 -11.28
C ASN A 359 -36.36 -17.11 -12.63
N ALA A 360 -36.60 -15.92 -13.18
CA ALA A 360 -35.94 -15.49 -14.38
C ALA A 360 -34.43 -15.56 -14.20
N ARG A 361 -33.75 -16.11 -15.20
CA ARG A 361 -32.28 -16.19 -15.22
C ARG A 361 -31.72 -14.95 -15.90
N PHE A 362 -30.71 -14.40 -15.31
CA PHE A 362 -29.97 -13.25 -15.79
C PHE A 362 -28.51 -13.64 -16.05
N GLU A 363 -27.90 -13.03 -17.05
CA GLU A 363 -26.49 -13.15 -17.33
C GLU A 363 -25.91 -11.80 -17.75
N TYR A 364 -24.60 -11.64 -17.52
CA TYR A 364 -23.82 -10.58 -18.15
C TYR A 364 -22.47 -11.14 -18.62
N ARG A 365 -21.90 -10.50 -19.61
CA ARG A 365 -20.70 -10.95 -20.31
C ARG A 365 -19.61 -9.90 -20.27
N ILE A 366 -18.38 -10.26 -20.64
CA ILE A 366 -17.25 -9.34 -20.74
C ILE A 366 -17.60 -8.14 -21.62
N GLN A 367 -18.28 -8.33 -22.74
CA GLN A 367 -18.69 -7.24 -23.63
C GLN A 367 -19.66 -6.25 -22.95
N ASP A 368 -20.52 -6.71 -22.05
CA ASP A 368 -21.44 -5.82 -21.30
C ASP A 368 -20.66 -4.96 -20.31
N VAL A 369 -19.69 -5.58 -19.60
CA VAL A 369 -18.77 -4.89 -18.68
C VAL A 369 -17.91 -3.88 -19.44
N ALA A 370 -17.39 -4.26 -20.61
CA ALA A 370 -16.57 -3.40 -21.47
C ALA A 370 -17.36 -2.20 -21.99
N LEU A 371 -18.61 -2.39 -22.42
CA LEU A 371 -19.46 -1.29 -22.87
C LEU A 371 -19.70 -0.28 -21.73
N ALA A 372 -20.07 -0.77 -20.54
CA ALA A 372 -20.28 0.09 -19.38
C ALA A 372 -19.00 0.87 -19.01
N ALA A 373 -17.83 0.22 -19.10
CA ALA A 373 -16.55 0.86 -18.87
C ALA A 373 -16.23 1.94 -19.91
N CYS A 374 -16.48 1.66 -21.19
CA CYS A 374 -16.33 2.65 -22.26
C CYS A 374 -17.21 3.87 -22.01
N MET A 375 -18.50 3.65 -21.72
CA MET A 375 -19.44 4.73 -21.43
C MET A 375 -19.01 5.57 -20.22
N THR A 376 -18.55 4.91 -19.15
CA THR A 376 -18.02 5.59 -17.94
C THR A 376 -16.80 6.47 -18.27
N LEU A 377 -15.84 5.94 -19.02
CA LEU A 377 -14.64 6.69 -19.41
C LEU A 377 -14.93 7.92 -20.25
N VAL A 378 -15.94 7.86 -21.10
CA VAL A 378 -16.33 8.99 -21.96
C VAL A 378 -17.39 9.89 -21.32
N GLY A 379 -17.81 9.61 -20.08
CA GLY A 379 -18.75 10.40 -19.32
C GLY A 379 -20.20 10.27 -19.76
N GLU A 380 -20.57 9.16 -20.42
CA GLU A 380 -21.95 8.89 -20.85
C GLU A 380 -22.76 8.23 -19.74
N ASP A 381 -24.08 8.46 -19.76
CA ASP A 381 -25.00 7.89 -18.79
C ASP A 381 -25.27 6.41 -19.09
N LEU A 382 -24.97 5.55 -18.15
CA LEU A 382 -25.20 4.10 -18.25
C LEU A 382 -26.68 3.74 -18.39
N GLU A 383 -27.62 4.56 -17.88
CA GLU A 383 -29.06 4.29 -17.96
C GLU A 383 -29.59 4.36 -19.42
N GLN A 384 -28.82 4.87 -20.36
CA GLN A 384 -29.15 4.83 -21.80
C GLN A 384 -29.15 3.40 -22.37
N VAL A 385 -28.39 2.48 -21.76
CA VAL A 385 -28.22 1.11 -22.24
C VAL A 385 -28.52 0.08 -21.17
N PHE A 386 -28.18 0.40 -19.94
CA PHE A 386 -28.25 -0.52 -18.82
C PHE A 386 -29.41 -0.16 -17.89
N ARG A 387 -29.85 -1.16 -17.12
CA ARG A 387 -30.89 -0.96 -16.12
C ARG A 387 -30.41 -0.03 -15.01
N LYS A 388 -31.33 0.67 -14.37
CA LYS A 388 -31.02 1.41 -13.17
C LYS A 388 -30.55 0.44 -12.07
N PRO A 389 -29.46 0.76 -11.33
CA PRO A 389 -29.00 -0.11 -10.26
C PRO A 389 -30.04 -0.18 -9.15
N LEU A 390 -30.36 -1.40 -8.68
CA LEU A 390 -31.28 -1.63 -7.54
C LEU A 390 -30.71 -1.04 -6.24
N VAL A 391 -29.40 -1.15 -6.08
CA VAL A 391 -28.64 -0.57 -4.98
C VAL A 391 -27.45 0.14 -5.56
N PRO A 392 -27.10 1.35 -5.12
CA PRO A 392 -25.90 2.03 -5.59
C PRO A 392 -24.67 1.11 -5.43
N PRO A 393 -23.94 0.80 -6.49
CA PRO A 393 -22.76 -0.03 -6.39
C PRO A 393 -21.70 0.67 -5.53
N ALA A 394 -20.97 -0.10 -4.73
CA ALA A 394 -19.89 0.44 -3.91
C ALA A 394 -18.78 1.09 -4.78
N TYR A 395 -18.66 0.65 -6.03
CA TYR A 395 -17.74 1.17 -7.05
C TYR A 395 -18.21 0.77 -8.45
N GLY A 396 -17.98 1.63 -9.44
CA GLY A 396 -18.27 1.38 -10.85
C GLY A 396 -19.76 1.11 -11.10
N PHE A 397 -20.07 -0.08 -11.63
CA PHE A 397 -21.42 -0.51 -12.01
C PHE A 397 -21.75 -1.88 -11.40
N GLY A 398 -23.02 -2.07 -11.05
CA GLY A 398 -23.50 -3.30 -10.38
C GLY A 398 -23.77 -4.44 -11.35
N ARG A 399 -23.64 -5.69 -10.88
CA ARG A 399 -23.93 -6.90 -11.67
C ARG A 399 -25.33 -6.90 -12.25
N PHE A 400 -26.34 -6.57 -11.44
CA PHE A 400 -27.73 -6.50 -11.90
C PHE A 400 -27.95 -5.42 -12.94
N GLN A 401 -27.26 -4.29 -12.85
CA GLN A 401 -27.33 -3.20 -13.82
C GLN A 401 -26.87 -3.68 -15.21
N LEU A 402 -25.80 -4.49 -15.27
CA LEU A 402 -25.23 -5.00 -16.50
C LEU A 402 -26.02 -6.17 -17.10
N ALA A 403 -26.70 -6.94 -16.25
CA ALA A 403 -27.31 -8.19 -16.63
C ALA A 403 -28.53 -8.00 -17.56
N THR A 404 -28.66 -8.89 -18.53
CA THR A 404 -29.86 -9.09 -19.34
C THR A 404 -30.52 -10.41 -18.94
N GLU A 405 -31.82 -10.58 -19.25
CA GLU A 405 -32.41 -11.90 -19.20
C GLU A 405 -31.64 -12.85 -20.12
N ALA A 406 -31.46 -14.08 -19.64
CA ALA A 406 -30.74 -15.11 -20.42
C ALA A 406 -31.64 -15.73 -21.51
N THR A 407 -32.30 -14.87 -22.31
CA THR A 407 -33.11 -15.21 -23.47
C THR A 407 -32.39 -14.81 -24.76
N VAL A 408 -32.76 -15.45 -25.87
CA VAL A 408 -32.16 -15.16 -27.17
C VAL A 408 -32.53 -13.74 -27.62
N GLU A 409 -33.75 -13.30 -27.35
CA GLU A 409 -34.29 -12.00 -27.76
C GLU A 409 -33.57 -10.86 -26.97
N ALA A 410 -33.49 -10.96 -25.63
CA ALA A 410 -32.81 -9.97 -24.82
C ALA A 410 -31.31 -9.88 -25.19
N ARG A 411 -30.69 -11.02 -25.50
CA ARG A 411 -29.29 -11.04 -25.92
C ARG A 411 -29.08 -10.39 -27.28
N LYS A 412 -30.00 -10.62 -28.25
CA LYS A 412 -29.97 -9.99 -29.56
C LYS A 412 -30.08 -8.47 -29.44
N GLU A 413 -31.04 -7.98 -28.67
CA GLU A 413 -31.20 -6.55 -28.40
C GLU A 413 -29.92 -5.92 -27.80
N ARG A 414 -29.30 -6.59 -26.83
CA ARG A 414 -28.04 -6.15 -26.25
C ARG A 414 -26.90 -6.07 -27.29
N LEU A 415 -26.81 -7.02 -28.18
CA LEU A 415 -25.80 -7.02 -29.25
C LEU A 415 -26.03 -5.87 -30.26
N GLU A 416 -27.26 -5.53 -30.54
CA GLU A 416 -27.60 -4.36 -31.37
C GLU A 416 -27.17 -3.06 -30.69
N GLN A 417 -27.43 -2.91 -29.38
CA GLN A 417 -26.97 -1.78 -28.59
C GLN A 417 -25.44 -1.67 -28.57
N ILE A 418 -24.71 -2.78 -28.34
CA ILE A 418 -23.24 -2.83 -28.37
C ILE A 418 -22.70 -2.38 -29.72
N SER A 419 -23.32 -2.87 -30.82
CA SER A 419 -22.92 -2.53 -32.19
C SER A 419 -23.09 -1.02 -32.47
N ALA A 420 -24.22 -0.45 -32.06
CA ALA A 420 -24.51 0.97 -32.23
C ALA A 420 -23.47 1.84 -31.45
N TRP A 421 -23.20 1.50 -30.21
CA TRP A 421 -22.22 2.21 -29.37
C TRP A 421 -20.79 2.06 -29.87
N ARG A 422 -20.40 0.89 -30.39
CA ARG A 422 -19.08 0.68 -31.01
C ARG A 422 -18.80 1.69 -32.11
N GLY A 423 -19.78 1.94 -33.00
CA GLY A 423 -19.64 2.94 -34.07
C GLY A 423 -19.37 4.34 -33.52
N THR A 424 -20.06 4.73 -32.46
CA THR A 424 -19.90 6.02 -31.81
C THR A 424 -18.53 6.14 -31.13
N LEU A 425 -18.12 5.13 -30.35
CA LEU A 425 -16.85 5.11 -29.62
C LEU A 425 -15.64 5.08 -30.56
N SER A 426 -15.71 4.33 -31.67
CA SER A 426 -14.62 4.27 -32.65
C SER A 426 -14.43 5.60 -33.40
N LYS A 427 -15.46 6.36 -33.65
CA LYS A 427 -15.34 7.73 -34.21
C LYS A 427 -14.63 8.64 -33.21
N ARG A 428 -15.01 8.60 -31.94
CA ARG A 428 -14.42 9.44 -30.88
C ARG A 428 -12.91 9.17 -30.70
N THR A 429 -12.47 7.92 -30.75
CA THR A 429 -11.05 7.57 -30.69
C THR A 429 -10.25 8.11 -31.88
N ASN A 430 -10.83 8.07 -33.09
CA ASN A 430 -10.19 8.60 -34.30
C ASN A 430 -10.06 10.13 -34.22
N ASP A 431 -11.10 10.84 -33.83
CA ASP A 431 -11.09 12.29 -33.69
C ASP A 431 -10.07 12.77 -32.64
N SER A 432 -9.95 12.08 -31.51
CA SER A 432 -8.96 12.40 -30.48
C SER A 432 -7.51 12.16 -30.94
N SER A 433 -7.30 11.19 -31.83
CA SER A 433 -5.99 10.91 -32.43
C SER A 433 -5.60 11.96 -33.48
N ALA A 434 -6.55 12.43 -34.28
CA ALA A 434 -6.33 13.46 -35.29
C ALA A 434 -5.93 14.81 -34.67
N ASN A 435 -6.60 15.20 -33.58
CA ASN A 435 -6.31 16.46 -32.88
C ASN A 435 -4.92 16.44 -32.16
N SER A 436 -4.41 15.27 -31.78
CA SER A 436 -3.07 15.18 -31.17
C SER A 436 -1.93 15.22 -32.19
N ALA A 437 -2.17 14.94 -33.47
CA ALA A 437 -1.18 15.00 -34.55
C ALA A 437 -1.02 16.42 -35.11
N GLY A 438 -1.97 17.30 -34.88
CA GLY A 438 -1.95 18.69 -35.39
C GLY A 438 -1.15 19.69 -34.55
N ASP A 439 -0.71 19.34 -33.34
CA ASP A 439 -0.05 20.26 -32.41
C ASP A 439 1.49 20.18 -32.39
N VAL A 440 2.07 19.46 -33.36
CA VAL A 440 3.51 19.52 -33.63
C VAL A 440 3.75 20.65 -34.62
N THR A 441 3.73 21.88 -34.13
CA THR A 441 4.29 23.01 -34.88
C THR A 441 5.80 22.79 -35.02
N PRO A 442 6.33 22.78 -36.25
CA PRO A 442 7.77 22.77 -36.47
C PRO A 442 8.29 24.19 -36.20
N ASN A 443 8.59 24.49 -34.96
CA ASN A 443 9.43 25.61 -34.59
C ASN A 443 10.67 25.06 -33.92
N ASP A 444 11.73 24.95 -34.71
CA ASP A 444 13.06 25.51 -34.47
C ASP A 444 14.04 24.87 -35.48
N ALA A 445 14.18 25.62 -36.58
CA ALA A 445 15.36 25.54 -37.42
C ALA A 445 16.31 26.67 -37.02
#